data_44a9fa4d7f988493e0596c9cf8fb2894
#
_entry.id   44a9fa4d7f988493e0596c9cf8fb2894
#
_cell.length_a   1.000
_cell.length_b   1.000
_cell.length_c   1.000
_cell.angle_alpha   90.00
_cell.angle_beta   90.00
_cell.angle_gamma   90.00
#
_symmetry.space_group_name_H-M   'P 1'
#
loop_
_entity.id
_entity.type
_entity.pdbx_description
1 polymer ?
#
loop_
_entity_poly.entity_id
_entity_poly.type
_entity_poly.pdbx_seq_one_letter_code
_entity_poly.pdbx_strand_id
1 'polypeptide(L)'
;MAFKELTLNNFRCFKSTKIELSPGINFFYGKNGSGKTSLLEAIHLCSSGKSFKSSNLQALIAQGEDSFSLKSYDVDKGYILSVTKEKNKSISILVNNTKTTTSRLIREFPSTAIHNNTFSFADASPDFRRKILDRSLFVSDKSFLENWFAYYRCLKQRNSLLKSGSILNIEPWDIKISEEGEKLDLKREDFFKATLVELNILINTIKHSSSVNFLNDIIIDFFPGWDKSSELISIMTNNRFKDLKRRSTTEGPHKADIKFLIGDVDARQILSRGEQKLFSILWCCAQHEVLRKQHNINATLIIDDIKSELDTNTFDIFLELLNTLNNQIIFSCIDDHFSSKIESSFREFKKFHVEQLR
;
A
#
# COMPACT_ATOMS: atom_id res chain seq x y z
N MET A 1 -3.25 -15.35 2.35
CA MET A 1 -2.22 -15.31 3.41
C MET A 1 -2.88 -14.89 4.70
N ALA A 2 -2.61 -15.57 5.81
CA ALA A 2 -3.08 -15.15 7.12
C ALA A 2 -1.99 -15.44 8.16
N PHE A 3 -1.56 -14.41 8.88
CA PHE A 3 -0.68 -14.58 10.03
C PHE A 3 -1.45 -15.26 11.16
N LYS A 4 -0.96 -16.40 11.65
CA LYS A 4 -1.57 -17.11 12.77
C LYS A 4 -0.91 -16.73 14.10
N GLU A 5 0.38 -16.54 14.10
CA GLU A 5 1.16 -16.25 15.31
C GLU A 5 2.17 -15.14 15.04
N LEU A 6 2.34 -14.27 16.00
CA LEU A 6 3.38 -13.24 16.01
C LEU A 6 4.11 -13.28 17.35
N THR A 7 5.43 -13.42 17.30
CA THR A 7 6.31 -13.30 18.47
C THR A 7 7.22 -12.09 18.29
N LEU A 8 7.27 -11.23 19.27
CA LEU A 8 8.13 -10.04 19.33
C LEU A 8 9.13 -10.20 20.50
N ASN A 9 10.39 -9.92 20.24
CA ASN A 9 11.39 -9.80 21.29
C ASN A 9 12.16 -8.49 21.09
N ASN A 10 12.24 -7.68 22.15
CA ASN A 10 12.94 -6.39 22.19
C ASN A 10 12.54 -5.43 21.06
N PHE A 11 11.27 -5.41 20.73
CA PHE A 11 10.73 -4.57 19.65
C PHE A 11 9.93 -3.40 20.21
N ARG A 12 10.41 -2.17 20.00
CA ARG A 12 9.77 -0.95 20.51
C ARG A 12 9.57 -1.01 22.03
N CYS A 13 8.31 -1.03 22.49
CA CYS A 13 7.91 -1.13 23.88
C CYS A 13 7.68 -2.58 24.36
N PHE A 14 7.83 -3.58 23.50
CA PHE A 14 7.60 -4.98 23.81
C PHE A 14 8.93 -5.70 24.08
N LYS A 15 9.10 -6.22 25.31
CA LYS A 15 10.27 -7.01 25.68
C LYS A 15 10.18 -8.44 25.15
N SER A 16 9.07 -9.12 25.44
CA SER A 16 8.78 -10.45 24.93
C SER A 16 7.27 -10.64 24.88
N THR A 17 6.70 -10.82 23.70
CA THR A 17 5.25 -10.92 23.53
C THR A 17 4.95 -11.94 22.45
N LYS A 18 3.98 -12.82 22.72
CA LYS A 18 3.45 -13.80 21.77
C LYS A 18 1.96 -13.57 21.62
N ILE A 19 1.50 -13.47 20.38
CA ILE A 19 0.10 -13.19 20.02
C ILE A 19 -0.36 -14.23 19.01
N GLU A 20 -1.53 -14.81 19.27
CA GLU A 20 -2.19 -15.70 18.34
C GLU A 20 -3.32 -14.96 17.61
N LEU A 21 -3.15 -14.76 16.30
CA LEU A 21 -4.06 -14.00 15.45
C LEU A 21 -5.18 -14.87 14.87
N SER A 22 -6.34 -14.26 14.57
CA SER A 22 -7.42 -14.85 13.78
C SER A 22 -7.10 -14.71 12.27
N PRO A 23 -7.48 -15.68 11.42
CA PRO A 23 -7.41 -15.49 9.98
C PRO A 23 -8.39 -14.43 9.44
N GLY A 24 -9.42 -14.10 10.21
CA GLY A 24 -10.37 -13.02 9.93
C GLY A 24 -9.93 -11.69 10.50
N ILE A 25 -10.69 -11.15 11.45
CA ILE A 25 -10.49 -9.83 12.01
C ILE A 25 -9.72 -9.88 13.33
N ASN A 26 -8.70 -9.03 13.45
CA ASN A 26 -7.91 -8.83 14.64
C ASN A 26 -7.95 -7.36 15.06
N PHE A 27 -8.50 -7.10 16.22
CA PHE A 27 -8.71 -5.77 16.75
C PHE A 27 -7.80 -5.49 17.94
N PHE A 28 -6.93 -4.50 17.82
CA PHE A 28 -6.04 -4.03 18.88
C PHE A 28 -6.53 -2.72 19.46
N TYR A 29 -6.80 -2.68 20.77
CA TYR A 29 -7.24 -1.48 21.43
C TYR A 29 -6.40 -1.16 22.68
N GLY A 30 -6.44 0.11 23.11
CA GLY A 30 -5.74 0.59 24.28
C GLY A 30 -5.39 2.07 24.18
N LYS A 31 -4.93 2.67 25.26
CA LYS A 31 -4.61 4.10 25.35
C LYS A 31 -3.55 4.53 24.34
N ASN A 32 -3.44 5.84 24.13
CA ASN A 32 -2.34 6.39 23.35
C ASN A 32 -0.99 6.04 24.01
N GLY A 33 0.00 5.63 23.20
CA GLY A 33 1.28 5.16 23.70
C GLY A 33 1.30 3.71 24.23
N SER A 34 0.18 2.96 24.16
CA SER A 34 0.13 1.55 24.60
C SER A 34 0.96 0.60 23.73
N GLY A 35 1.23 0.97 22.47
CA GLY A 35 2.00 0.15 21.55
C GLY A 35 1.20 -0.42 20.37
N LYS A 36 -0.07 0.00 20.15
CA LYS A 36 -0.92 -0.43 19.04
C LYS A 36 -0.20 -0.36 17.69
N THR A 37 0.24 0.85 17.31
CA THR A 37 1.00 1.08 16.08
C THR A 37 2.25 0.21 16.01
N SER A 38 2.93 -0.06 17.13
CA SER A 38 4.13 -0.90 17.14
C SER A 38 3.82 -2.36 16.82
N LEU A 39 2.68 -2.90 17.26
CA LEU A 39 2.22 -4.25 16.88
C LEU A 39 1.90 -4.33 15.40
N LEU A 40 1.15 -3.36 14.89
CA LEU A 40 0.81 -3.30 13.46
C LEU A 40 2.09 -3.11 12.60
N GLU A 41 3.04 -2.31 13.08
CA GLU A 41 4.35 -2.11 12.45
C GLU A 41 5.16 -3.42 12.40
N ALA A 42 5.12 -4.22 13.47
CA ALA A 42 5.79 -5.53 13.51
C ALA A 42 5.22 -6.50 12.46
N ILE A 43 3.90 -6.57 12.33
CA ILE A 43 3.23 -7.42 11.33
C ILE A 43 3.60 -6.96 9.90
N HIS A 44 3.53 -5.65 9.65
CA HIS A 44 3.93 -5.11 8.35
C HIS A 44 5.41 -5.34 8.05
N LEU A 45 6.28 -5.24 9.05
CA LEU A 45 7.72 -5.51 8.90
C LEU A 45 7.98 -6.98 8.54
N CYS A 46 7.23 -7.93 9.11
CA CYS A 46 7.28 -9.34 8.73
C CYS A 46 6.89 -9.58 7.27
N SER A 47 5.96 -8.81 6.73
CA SER A 47 5.47 -8.99 5.35
C SER A 47 6.23 -8.17 4.29
N SER A 48 6.89 -7.08 4.68
CA SER A 48 7.49 -6.13 3.73
C SER A 48 8.98 -5.92 3.93
N GLY A 49 9.53 -6.33 5.07
CA GLY A 49 10.90 -5.99 5.46
C GLY A 49 11.12 -4.50 5.73
N LYS A 50 10.04 -3.70 5.79
CA LYS A 50 10.08 -2.25 5.97
C LYS A 50 9.08 -1.82 7.03
N SER A 51 9.42 -0.77 7.77
CA SER A 51 8.46 -0.07 8.62
C SER A 51 7.68 0.94 7.80
N PHE A 52 6.37 1.09 8.07
CA PHE A 52 5.56 2.16 7.49
C PHE A 52 5.70 3.49 8.26
N LYS A 53 6.27 3.46 9.47
CA LYS A 53 6.42 4.63 10.34
C LYS A 53 7.84 5.21 10.34
N SER A 54 8.87 4.38 10.19
CA SER A 54 10.27 4.80 10.31
C SER A 54 11.14 4.22 9.22
N SER A 55 11.92 5.06 8.55
CA SER A 55 12.99 4.59 7.65
C SER A 55 14.21 4.07 8.42
N ASN A 56 14.41 4.52 9.67
CA ASN A 56 15.49 4.05 10.53
C ASN A 56 15.05 2.83 11.35
N LEU A 57 15.41 1.64 10.90
CA LEU A 57 15.07 0.39 11.57
C LEU A 57 15.78 0.20 12.93
N GLN A 58 16.86 0.94 13.24
CA GLN A 58 17.47 0.89 14.57
C GLN A 58 16.55 1.48 15.65
N ALA A 59 15.73 2.45 15.29
CA ALA A 59 14.72 3.02 16.19
C ALA A 59 13.61 2.04 16.61
N LEU A 60 13.56 0.85 16.02
CA LEU A 60 12.63 -0.22 16.38
C LEU A 60 13.16 -1.13 17.49
N ILE A 61 14.46 -1.07 17.78
CA ILE A 61 15.09 -1.83 18.88
C ILE A 61 14.63 -1.21 20.21
N ALA A 62 14.23 -2.04 21.17
CA ALA A 62 13.84 -1.58 22.50
C ALA A 62 14.97 -0.85 23.18
N GLN A 63 14.64 0.11 24.03
CA GLN A 63 15.63 0.92 24.72
C GLN A 63 16.51 0.04 25.64
N GLY A 64 17.83 0.20 25.53
CA GLY A 64 18.80 -0.58 26.29
C GLY A 64 19.23 -1.88 25.61
N GLU A 65 18.54 -2.33 24.55
CA GLU A 65 18.83 -3.58 23.87
C GLU A 65 19.71 -3.38 22.63
N ASP A 66 20.36 -4.46 22.18
CA ASP A 66 21.25 -4.43 21.00
C ASP A 66 20.59 -4.97 19.72
N SER A 67 19.45 -5.65 19.85
CA SER A 67 18.74 -6.22 18.72
C SER A 67 17.27 -6.41 19.03
N PHE A 68 16.45 -6.54 17.97
CA PHE A 68 15.12 -7.12 18.08
C PHE A 68 14.98 -8.35 17.19
N SER A 69 14.04 -9.22 17.52
CA SER A 69 13.58 -10.29 16.64
C SER A 69 12.06 -10.36 16.58
N LEU A 70 11.56 -10.60 15.35
CA LEU A 70 10.16 -10.90 15.10
C LEU A 70 10.09 -12.29 14.48
N LYS A 71 9.10 -13.09 14.89
CA LYS A 71 8.75 -14.35 14.24
C LYS A 71 7.27 -14.35 13.97
N SER A 72 6.89 -14.85 12.82
CA SER A 72 5.48 -15.01 12.44
C SER A 72 5.29 -16.32 11.70
N TYR A 73 4.12 -16.92 11.89
CA TYR A 73 3.71 -18.13 11.18
C TYR A 73 2.56 -17.80 10.22
N ASP A 74 2.74 -18.16 8.95
CA ASP A 74 1.72 -18.05 7.91
C ASP A 74 0.97 -19.38 7.75
N VAL A 75 -0.37 -19.31 7.86
CA VAL A 75 -1.21 -20.53 7.85
C VAL A 75 -1.30 -21.14 6.46
N ASP A 76 -1.46 -20.30 5.43
CA ASP A 76 -1.77 -20.76 4.08
C ASP A 76 -0.59 -21.53 3.45
N LYS A 77 0.63 -21.07 3.71
CA LYS A 77 1.85 -21.65 3.15
C LYS A 77 2.64 -22.51 4.14
N GLY A 78 2.27 -22.48 5.42
CA GLY A 78 3.02 -23.18 6.48
C GLY A 78 4.43 -22.60 6.71
N TYR A 79 4.65 -21.31 6.39
CA TYR A 79 5.96 -20.69 6.46
C TYR A 79 6.21 -20.03 7.82
N ILE A 80 7.45 -20.14 8.29
CA ILE A 80 7.95 -19.38 9.44
C ILE A 80 8.75 -18.20 8.89
N LEU A 81 8.28 -17.00 9.17
CA LEU A 81 8.96 -15.76 8.88
C LEU A 81 9.78 -15.33 10.10
N SER A 82 11.04 -14.97 9.90
CA SER A 82 11.87 -14.41 10.95
C SER A 82 12.53 -13.14 10.44
N VAL A 83 12.40 -12.07 11.22
CA VAL A 83 13.03 -10.78 10.95
C VAL A 83 13.86 -10.39 12.15
N THR A 84 15.14 -10.16 11.95
CA THR A 84 16.09 -9.76 13.00
C THR A 84 16.84 -8.51 12.59
N LYS A 85 16.99 -7.59 13.51
CA LYS A 85 17.80 -6.39 13.34
C LYS A 85 18.71 -6.21 14.54
N GLU A 86 20.01 -6.20 14.30
CA GLU A 86 21.02 -5.83 15.27
C GLU A 86 21.49 -4.39 15.03
N LYS A 87 21.96 -3.71 16.06
CA LYS A 87 22.60 -2.39 15.93
C LYS A 87 23.73 -2.45 14.90
N ASN A 88 23.80 -1.43 14.04
CA ASN A 88 24.84 -1.27 13.02
C ASN A 88 24.95 -2.40 11.98
N LYS A 89 24.05 -3.40 11.97
CA LYS A 89 23.98 -4.43 10.93
C LYS A 89 22.76 -4.23 10.04
N SER A 90 22.79 -4.80 8.85
CA SER A 90 21.62 -4.88 7.97
C SER A 90 20.53 -5.74 8.58
N ILE A 91 19.28 -5.48 8.24
CA ILE A 91 18.16 -6.36 8.61
C ILE A 91 18.34 -7.75 7.99
N SER A 92 18.10 -8.79 8.76
CA SER A 92 18.08 -10.18 8.30
C SER A 92 16.63 -10.68 8.21
N ILE A 93 16.27 -11.24 7.07
CA ILE A 93 14.92 -11.76 6.82
C ILE A 93 15.06 -13.22 6.35
N LEU A 94 14.42 -14.12 7.07
CA LEU A 94 14.43 -15.55 6.78
C LEU A 94 13.01 -16.07 6.58
N VAL A 95 12.85 -16.98 5.63
CA VAL A 95 11.66 -17.82 5.44
C VAL A 95 12.09 -19.27 5.61
N ASN A 96 11.53 -19.97 6.58
CA ASN A 96 11.96 -21.32 6.96
C ASN A 96 13.48 -21.44 7.12
N ASN A 97 14.09 -20.53 7.88
CA ASN A 97 15.54 -20.41 8.11
C ASN A 97 16.39 -20.14 6.86
N THR A 98 15.77 -19.90 5.68
CA THR A 98 16.49 -19.54 4.45
C THR A 98 16.41 -18.04 4.21
N LYS A 99 17.59 -17.42 3.97
CA LYS A 99 17.66 -15.98 3.68
C LYS A 99 16.85 -15.62 2.43
N THR A 100 16.03 -14.58 2.54
CA THR A 100 15.19 -14.10 1.45
C THR A 100 15.41 -12.62 1.15
N THR A 101 14.96 -12.18 -0.02
CA THR A 101 14.98 -10.77 -0.40
C THR A 101 13.67 -10.07 -0.01
N THR A 102 13.74 -8.78 0.22
CA THR A 102 12.53 -7.95 0.46
C THR A 102 11.52 -8.08 -0.70
N SER A 103 12.01 -8.15 -1.95
CA SER A 103 11.16 -8.30 -3.13
C SER A 103 10.39 -9.62 -3.11
N ARG A 104 11.05 -10.72 -2.76
CA ARG A 104 10.39 -12.03 -2.62
C ARG A 104 9.40 -12.01 -1.46
N LEU A 105 9.79 -11.42 -0.33
CA LEU A 105 8.93 -11.30 0.85
C LEU A 105 7.61 -10.59 0.53
N ILE A 106 7.67 -9.40 -0.09
CA ILE A 106 6.48 -8.60 -0.45
C ILE A 106 5.56 -9.38 -1.40
N ARG A 107 6.12 -10.16 -2.32
CA ARG A 107 5.33 -10.94 -3.28
C ARG A 107 4.68 -12.17 -2.63
N GLU A 108 5.41 -12.84 -1.75
CA GLU A 108 4.92 -14.06 -1.10
C GLU A 108 4.00 -13.79 0.09
N PHE A 109 4.19 -12.64 0.76
CA PHE A 109 3.46 -12.23 1.96
C PHE A 109 2.91 -10.80 1.81
N PRO A 110 2.03 -10.55 0.84
CA PRO A 110 1.55 -9.21 0.58
C PRO A 110 0.72 -8.68 1.75
N SER A 111 1.01 -7.45 2.13
CA SER A 111 0.19 -6.68 3.07
C SER A 111 0.07 -5.24 2.61
N THR A 112 -1.04 -4.60 2.91
CA THR A 112 -1.20 -3.15 2.75
C THR A 112 -1.43 -2.53 4.11
N ALA A 113 -0.62 -1.53 4.44
CA ALA A 113 -0.80 -0.74 5.64
C ALA A 113 -1.48 0.59 5.29
N ILE A 114 -2.65 0.82 5.89
CA ILE A 114 -3.37 2.08 5.86
C ILE A 114 -3.05 2.80 7.18
N HIS A 115 -2.42 3.94 7.08
CA HIS A 115 -2.00 4.77 8.21
C HIS A 115 -2.09 6.24 7.81
N ASN A 116 -1.79 7.18 8.71
CA ASN A 116 -1.99 8.62 8.50
C ASN A 116 -1.56 9.14 7.12
N ASN A 117 -0.43 8.67 6.58
CA ASN A 117 0.02 9.08 5.24
C ASN A 117 -0.77 8.44 4.09
N THR A 118 -1.42 7.28 4.33
CA THR A 118 -2.23 6.57 3.33
C THR A 118 -3.66 7.08 3.31
N PHE A 119 -4.17 7.59 4.43
CA PHE A 119 -5.50 8.20 4.52
C PHE A 119 -5.67 9.45 3.66
N SER A 120 -4.61 10.01 3.18
CA SER A 120 -4.63 11.16 2.27
C SER A 120 -4.36 10.77 0.81
N PHE A 121 -4.73 9.55 0.38
CA PHE A 121 -4.48 9.08 -0.98
C PHE A 121 -5.05 10.03 -2.06
N ALA A 122 -6.25 10.56 -1.83
CA ALA A 122 -6.86 11.56 -2.73
C ALA A 122 -6.07 12.86 -2.76
N ASP A 123 -5.47 13.28 -1.63
CA ASP A 123 -4.64 14.49 -1.50
C ASP A 123 -3.15 14.22 -1.72
N ALA A 124 -2.75 12.96 -1.88
CA ALA A 124 -1.35 12.55 -2.04
C ALA A 124 -0.73 13.07 -3.34
N SER A 125 0.59 13.13 -3.39
CA SER A 125 1.30 13.42 -4.63
C SER A 125 1.09 12.32 -5.68
N PRO A 126 1.17 12.64 -6.98
CA PRO A 126 1.12 11.65 -8.06
C PRO A 126 2.14 10.51 -7.89
N ASP A 127 3.32 10.80 -7.35
CA ASP A 127 4.34 9.78 -7.06
C ASP A 127 3.86 8.76 -6.02
N PHE A 128 3.16 9.20 -4.98
CA PHE A 128 2.61 8.33 -3.95
C PHE A 128 1.47 7.46 -4.51
N ARG A 129 0.55 8.05 -5.31
CA ARG A 129 -0.53 7.30 -5.95
C ARG A 129 -0.01 6.22 -6.89
N ARG A 130 1.01 6.54 -7.72
CA ARG A 130 1.71 5.53 -8.54
C ARG A 130 2.32 4.41 -7.70
N LYS A 131 2.98 4.73 -6.59
CA LYS A 131 3.61 3.72 -5.73
C LYS A 131 2.60 2.73 -5.16
N ILE A 132 1.41 3.18 -4.81
CA ILE A 132 0.34 2.28 -4.32
C ILE A 132 -0.13 1.36 -5.44
N LEU A 133 -0.39 1.89 -6.64
CA LEU A 133 -0.77 1.10 -7.81
C LEU A 133 0.33 0.09 -8.19
N ASP A 134 1.57 0.58 -8.33
CA ASP A 134 2.73 -0.24 -8.70
C ASP A 134 3.00 -1.35 -7.67
N ARG A 135 2.72 -1.12 -6.38
CA ARG A 135 2.87 -2.15 -5.34
C ARG A 135 1.93 -3.32 -5.56
N SER A 136 0.68 -3.06 -5.92
CA SER A 136 -0.30 -4.10 -6.22
C SER A 136 0.09 -4.88 -7.48
N LEU A 137 0.52 -4.19 -8.54
CA LEU A 137 1.06 -4.79 -9.76
C LEU A 137 2.32 -5.62 -9.51
N PHE A 138 3.22 -5.14 -8.66
CA PHE A 138 4.42 -5.89 -8.26
C PHE A 138 4.08 -7.23 -7.59
N VAL A 139 2.97 -7.27 -6.85
CA VAL A 139 2.49 -8.51 -6.19
C VAL A 139 1.81 -9.43 -7.19
N SER A 140 0.96 -8.91 -8.09
CA SER A 140 0.11 -9.68 -9.00
C SER A 140 0.81 -10.16 -10.28
N ASP A 141 1.74 -9.36 -10.82
CA ASP A 141 2.41 -9.64 -12.09
C ASP A 141 3.92 -9.84 -11.90
N LYS A 142 4.40 -11.06 -12.18
CA LYS A 142 5.83 -11.40 -12.07
C LYS A 142 6.71 -10.59 -13.04
N SER A 143 6.20 -10.24 -14.21
CA SER A 143 6.95 -9.50 -15.24
C SER A 143 6.94 -7.98 -15.00
N PHE A 144 6.04 -7.48 -14.13
CA PHE A 144 5.95 -6.05 -13.85
C PHE A 144 7.25 -5.45 -13.32
N LEU A 145 7.93 -6.15 -12.41
CA LEU A 145 9.20 -5.69 -11.85
C LEU A 145 10.29 -5.52 -12.90
N GLU A 146 10.38 -6.46 -13.85
CA GLU A 146 11.36 -6.42 -14.94
C GLU A 146 11.10 -5.23 -15.85
N ASN A 147 9.84 -5.01 -16.27
CA ASN A 147 9.42 -3.85 -17.05
C ASN A 147 9.67 -2.53 -16.33
N TRP A 148 9.32 -2.49 -15.02
CA TRP A 148 9.55 -1.31 -14.19
C TRP A 148 11.05 -0.95 -14.13
N PHE A 149 11.92 -1.93 -13.87
CA PHE A 149 13.35 -1.70 -13.84
C PHE A 149 13.92 -1.31 -15.22
N ALA A 150 13.45 -1.96 -16.28
CA ALA A 150 13.86 -1.63 -17.64
C ALA A 150 13.52 -0.17 -17.99
N TYR A 151 12.26 0.23 -17.74
CA TYR A 151 11.82 1.61 -17.96
C TYR A 151 12.63 2.63 -17.15
N TYR A 152 12.76 2.44 -15.83
CA TYR A 152 13.47 3.40 -14.98
C TYR A 152 14.97 3.42 -15.21
N ARG A 153 15.57 2.33 -15.70
CA ARG A 153 16.97 2.32 -16.18
C ARG A 153 17.11 3.19 -17.41
N CYS A 154 16.25 3.03 -18.41
CA CYS A 154 16.26 3.84 -19.63
C CYS A 154 16.03 5.32 -19.30
N LEU A 155 15.08 5.64 -18.44
CA LEU A 155 14.80 6.98 -17.95
C LEU A 155 16.04 7.62 -17.29
N LYS A 156 16.76 6.86 -16.45
CA LYS A 156 17.99 7.33 -15.81
C LYS A 156 19.08 7.64 -16.82
N GLN A 157 19.28 6.78 -17.83
CA GLN A 157 20.30 6.97 -18.87
C GLN A 157 19.95 8.18 -19.74
N ARG A 158 18.69 8.26 -20.22
CA ARG A 158 18.21 9.42 -20.98
C ARG A 158 18.39 10.73 -20.20
N ASN A 159 18.00 10.75 -18.95
CA ASN A 159 18.16 11.93 -18.08
C ASN A 159 19.65 12.26 -17.82
N SER A 160 20.55 11.30 -17.83
CA SER A 160 21.99 11.54 -17.72
C SER A 160 22.54 12.29 -18.93
N LEU A 161 22.11 11.93 -20.15
CA LEU A 161 22.46 12.63 -21.39
C LEU A 161 21.90 14.06 -21.37
N LEU A 162 20.64 14.24 -21.00
CA LEU A 162 20.02 15.55 -20.90
C LEU A 162 20.73 16.47 -19.88
N LYS A 163 21.21 15.91 -18.78
CA LYS A 163 21.98 16.66 -17.77
C LYS A 163 23.36 17.06 -18.25
N SER A 164 24.01 16.27 -19.11
CA SER A 164 25.29 16.62 -19.72
C SER A 164 25.18 17.71 -20.78
N GLY A 165 23.96 18.13 -21.12
CA GLY A 165 23.70 19.13 -22.15
C GLY A 165 23.79 18.59 -23.57
N SER A 166 23.75 17.26 -23.76
CA SER A 166 23.90 16.62 -25.06
C SER A 166 22.66 15.78 -25.41
N ILE A 167 22.28 15.87 -26.69
CA ILE A 167 21.28 14.96 -27.29
C ILE A 167 21.93 13.99 -28.28
N LEU A 168 23.26 14.02 -28.37
CA LEU A 168 23.99 13.02 -29.15
C LEU A 168 23.73 11.64 -28.56
N ASN A 169 23.39 10.68 -29.42
CA ASN A 169 23.07 9.30 -29.04
C ASN A 169 21.85 9.16 -28.08
N ILE A 170 20.92 10.13 -28.09
CA ILE A 170 19.69 10.04 -27.28
C ILE A 170 18.64 9.12 -27.90
N GLU A 171 18.64 8.97 -29.22
CA GLU A 171 17.64 8.23 -29.99
C GLU A 171 17.47 6.76 -29.59
N PRO A 172 18.52 5.95 -29.36
CA PRO A 172 18.34 4.60 -28.82
C PRO A 172 17.63 4.55 -27.48
N TRP A 173 17.80 5.59 -26.65
CA TRP A 173 17.12 5.71 -25.35
C TRP A 173 15.66 6.16 -25.52
N ASP A 174 15.35 7.02 -26.51
CA ASP A 174 13.98 7.39 -26.83
C ASP A 174 13.18 6.16 -27.28
N ILE A 175 13.74 5.34 -28.16
CA ILE A 175 13.13 4.09 -28.62
C ILE A 175 12.91 3.16 -27.43
N LYS A 176 13.95 2.87 -26.67
CA LYS A 176 13.87 1.89 -25.59
C LYS A 176 12.96 2.31 -24.44
N ILE A 177 12.98 3.61 -24.07
CA ILE A 177 12.09 4.12 -23.02
C ILE A 177 10.62 4.11 -23.46
N SER A 178 10.35 4.30 -24.75
CA SER A 178 9.00 4.23 -25.31
C SER A 178 8.47 2.81 -25.27
N GLU A 179 9.23 1.82 -25.76
CA GLU A 179 8.85 0.41 -25.73
C GLU A 179 8.53 -0.09 -24.30
N GLU A 180 9.42 0.19 -23.33
CA GLU A 180 9.22 -0.24 -21.96
C GLU A 180 8.16 0.61 -21.26
N GLY A 181 7.99 1.87 -21.67
CA GLY A 181 6.99 2.78 -21.15
C GLY A 181 5.58 2.37 -21.52
N GLU A 182 5.34 1.99 -22.77
CA GLU A 182 4.03 1.52 -23.23
C GLU A 182 3.62 0.21 -22.55
N LYS A 183 4.57 -0.72 -22.35
CA LYS A 183 4.32 -1.95 -21.59
C LYS A 183 3.94 -1.66 -20.13
N LEU A 184 4.64 -0.71 -19.51
CA LEU A 184 4.37 -0.32 -18.13
C LEU A 184 3.00 0.35 -17.98
N ASP A 185 2.66 1.22 -18.93
CA ASP A 185 1.40 1.93 -18.97
C ASP A 185 0.21 0.97 -19.16
N LEU A 186 0.30 0.05 -20.12
CA LEU A 186 -0.73 -0.96 -20.37
C LEU A 186 -1.07 -1.74 -19.08
N LYS A 187 -0.04 -2.22 -18.38
CA LYS A 187 -0.24 -2.95 -17.11
C LYS A 187 -0.92 -2.10 -16.03
N ARG A 188 -0.55 -0.82 -15.93
CA ARG A 188 -1.16 0.11 -14.98
C ARG A 188 -2.62 0.39 -15.33
N GLU A 189 -2.90 0.63 -16.61
CA GLU A 189 -4.25 0.89 -17.09
C GLU A 189 -5.18 -0.31 -16.87
N ASP A 190 -4.72 -1.52 -17.16
CA ASP A 190 -5.49 -2.74 -16.96
C ASP A 190 -5.81 -2.97 -15.48
N PHE A 191 -4.82 -2.82 -14.60
CA PHE A 191 -5.04 -2.96 -13.16
C PHE A 191 -5.91 -1.83 -12.59
N PHE A 192 -5.77 -0.62 -13.11
CA PHE A 192 -6.63 0.51 -12.76
C PHE A 192 -8.10 0.23 -13.13
N LYS A 193 -8.37 -0.23 -14.37
CA LYS A 193 -9.72 -0.60 -14.82
C LYS A 193 -10.32 -1.70 -13.92
N ALA A 194 -9.55 -2.73 -13.59
CA ALA A 194 -9.97 -3.77 -12.67
C ALA A 194 -10.29 -3.20 -11.27
N THR A 195 -9.47 -2.27 -10.79
CA THR A 195 -9.71 -1.59 -9.50
C THR A 195 -11.00 -0.78 -9.51
N LEU A 196 -11.32 -0.08 -10.61
CA LEU A 196 -12.59 0.66 -10.74
C LEU A 196 -13.81 -0.26 -10.66
N VAL A 197 -13.75 -1.43 -11.29
CA VAL A 197 -14.85 -2.42 -11.22
C VAL A 197 -15.08 -2.85 -9.77
N GLU A 198 -14.03 -3.24 -9.05
CA GLU A 198 -14.16 -3.66 -7.66
C GLU A 198 -14.58 -2.51 -6.74
N LEU A 199 -14.08 -1.29 -6.98
CA LEU A 199 -14.47 -0.10 -6.23
C LEU A 199 -15.98 0.15 -6.37
N ASN A 200 -16.53 0.07 -7.59
CA ASN A 200 -17.96 0.23 -7.82
C ASN A 200 -18.79 -0.85 -7.11
N ILE A 201 -18.31 -2.09 -7.06
CA ILE A 201 -18.95 -3.17 -6.31
C ILE A 201 -18.98 -2.81 -4.81
N LEU A 202 -17.86 -2.41 -4.24
CA LEU A 202 -17.76 -2.03 -2.82
C LEU A 202 -18.66 -0.82 -2.49
N ILE A 203 -18.65 0.22 -3.33
CA ILE A 203 -19.53 1.39 -3.17
C ILE A 203 -21.00 0.96 -3.17
N ASN A 204 -21.40 0.07 -4.07
CA ASN A 204 -22.78 -0.41 -4.15
C ASN A 204 -23.23 -1.19 -2.90
N THR A 205 -22.31 -1.87 -2.22
CA THR A 205 -22.64 -2.62 -0.98
C THR A 205 -22.90 -1.70 0.22
N ILE A 206 -22.29 -0.50 0.25
CA ILE A 206 -22.42 0.47 1.35
C ILE A 206 -23.39 1.62 1.05
N LYS A 207 -24.02 1.64 -0.15
CA LYS A 207 -24.90 2.73 -0.62
C LYS A 207 -26.17 2.96 0.21
N HIS A 208 -26.50 2.09 1.16
CA HIS A 208 -27.69 2.25 2.00
C HIS A 208 -27.59 3.41 2.99
N SER A 209 -26.40 3.98 3.18
CA SER A 209 -26.18 5.16 4.02
C SER A 209 -26.11 6.44 3.18
N SER A 210 -26.92 7.44 3.54
CA SER A 210 -26.89 8.78 2.91
C SER A 210 -25.52 9.47 3.05
N SER A 211 -24.71 9.06 4.01
CA SER A 211 -23.35 9.60 4.28
C SER A 211 -22.33 9.27 3.19
N VAL A 212 -22.66 8.42 2.22
CA VAL A 212 -21.75 8.04 1.12
C VAL A 212 -22.17 8.59 -0.24
N ASN A 213 -23.17 9.47 -0.30
CA ASN A 213 -23.66 10.02 -1.56
C ASN A 213 -22.57 10.72 -2.37
N PHE A 214 -21.59 11.33 -1.72
CA PHE A 214 -20.44 11.96 -2.37
C PHE A 214 -19.64 11.00 -3.28
N LEU A 215 -19.67 9.68 -3.02
CA LEU A 215 -18.99 8.68 -3.85
C LEU A 215 -19.57 8.56 -5.25
N ASN A 216 -20.84 8.94 -5.45
CA ASN A 216 -21.48 8.89 -6.76
C ASN A 216 -21.00 10.01 -7.69
N ASP A 217 -20.49 11.11 -7.12
CA ASP A 217 -20.06 12.29 -7.83
C ASP A 217 -18.56 12.27 -8.18
N ILE A 218 -17.81 11.29 -7.63
CA ILE A 218 -16.38 11.18 -7.86
C ILE A 218 -16.11 10.54 -9.23
N ILE A 219 -15.52 11.31 -10.12
CA ILE A 219 -14.95 10.84 -11.38
C ILE A 219 -13.50 10.45 -11.13
N ILE A 220 -13.13 9.24 -11.52
CA ILE A 220 -11.77 8.71 -11.34
C ILE A 220 -11.18 8.46 -12.71
N ASP A 221 -10.07 9.13 -13.01
CA ASP A 221 -9.40 9.07 -14.31
C ASP A 221 -7.92 8.70 -14.17
N PHE A 222 -7.44 7.90 -15.11
CA PHE A 222 -6.04 7.51 -15.20
C PHE A 222 -5.34 8.32 -16.29
N PHE A 223 -4.45 9.21 -15.87
CA PHE A 223 -3.56 9.94 -16.76
C PHE A 223 -2.26 9.16 -16.95
N PRO A 224 -1.89 8.72 -18.15
CA PRO A 224 -0.70 7.90 -18.40
C PRO A 224 0.63 8.65 -18.23
N GLY A 225 0.59 9.97 -18.19
CA GLY A 225 1.78 10.83 -18.11
C GLY A 225 2.17 11.48 -19.44
N TRP A 226 1.41 11.25 -20.49
CA TRP A 226 1.51 11.88 -21.82
C TRP A 226 0.16 11.85 -22.53
N ASP A 227 0.06 12.58 -23.63
CA ASP A 227 -1.13 12.55 -24.48
C ASP A 227 -1.11 11.30 -25.39
N LYS A 228 -2.04 10.35 -25.13
CA LYS A 228 -2.20 9.11 -25.92
C LYS A 228 -2.73 9.31 -27.35
N SER A 229 -3.05 10.54 -27.77
CA SER A 229 -3.31 10.83 -29.19
C SER A 229 -2.07 10.62 -30.06
N SER A 230 -0.90 10.54 -29.44
CA SER A 230 0.40 10.27 -30.09
C SER A 230 1.10 9.09 -29.45
N GLU A 231 1.85 8.34 -30.24
CA GLU A 231 2.74 7.28 -29.75
C GLU A 231 3.83 7.87 -28.83
N LEU A 232 4.22 7.16 -27.80
CA LEU A 232 5.20 7.64 -26.82
C LEU A 232 6.56 7.97 -27.48
N ILE A 233 6.97 7.23 -28.51
CA ILE A 233 8.21 7.52 -29.25
C ILE A 233 8.16 8.89 -29.91
N SER A 234 7.03 9.28 -30.49
CA SER A 234 6.84 10.59 -31.10
C SER A 234 6.93 11.70 -30.04
N ILE A 235 6.32 11.48 -28.86
CA ILE A 235 6.43 12.41 -27.73
C ILE A 235 7.89 12.56 -27.27
N MET A 236 8.63 11.45 -27.12
CA MET A 236 10.05 11.48 -26.71
C MET A 236 10.90 12.26 -27.71
N THR A 237 10.66 12.05 -29.01
CA THR A 237 11.41 12.70 -30.08
C THR A 237 11.10 14.19 -30.15
N ASN A 238 9.83 14.55 -30.16
CA ASN A 238 9.38 15.96 -30.25
C ASN A 238 9.80 16.80 -29.02
N ASN A 239 9.87 16.17 -27.87
CA ASN A 239 10.23 16.86 -26.63
C ASN A 239 11.74 16.96 -26.35
N ARG A 240 12.63 16.45 -27.23
CA ARG A 240 14.09 16.46 -26.98
C ARG A 240 14.63 17.81 -26.55
N PHE A 241 14.28 18.91 -27.22
CA PHE A 241 14.74 20.25 -26.87
C PHE A 241 14.13 20.80 -25.59
N LYS A 242 12.84 20.51 -25.35
CA LYS A 242 12.14 20.86 -24.08
C LYS A 242 12.79 20.14 -22.91
N ASP A 243 13.07 18.85 -23.06
CA ASP A 243 13.70 17.98 -22.06
C ASP A 243 15.15 18.38 -21.80
N LEU A 244 15.91 18.74 -22.86
CA LEU A 244 17.26 19.26 -22.74
C LEU A 244 17.31 20.54 -21.90
N LYS A 245 16.41 21.50 -22.19
CA LYS A 245 16.30 22.74 -21.42
C LYS A 245 15.95 22.47 -19.96
N ARG A 246 15.11 21.47 -19.66
CA ARG A 246 14.72 21.06 -18.31
C ARG A 246 15.68 20.06 -17.66
N ARG A 247 16.67 19.57 -18.40
CA ARG A 247 17.62 18.54 -17.97
C ARG A 247 16.96 17.26 -17.44
N SER A 248 15.75 16.96 -17.92
CA SER A 248 14.96 15.81 -17.49
C SER A 248 13.85 15.50 -18.47
N THR A 249 13.46 14.24 -18.58
CA THR A 249 12.30 13.77 -19.34
C THR A 249 11.02 14.31 -18.70
N THR A 250 10.22 15.03 -19.49
CA THR A 250 9.04 15.76 -18.98
C THR A 250 7.74 14.98 -19.10
N GLU A 251 7.65 13.99 -19.98
CA GLU A 251 6.45 13.20 -20.23
C GLU A 251 6.77 11.70 -20.22
N GLY A 252 5.75 10.86 -19.99
CA GLY A 252 5.86 9.41 -19.94
C GLY A 252 5.37 8.78 -18.64
N PRO A 253 5.40 7.46 -18.48
CA PRO A 253 4.84 6.73 -17.33
C PRO A 253 5.32 7.18 -15.94
N HIS A 254 6.49 7.77 -15.82
CA HIS A 254 6.98 8.36 -14.56
C HIS A 254 6.22 9.64 -14.16
N LYS A 255 5.38 10.18 -15.03
CA LYS A 255 4.47 11.31 -14.80
C LYS A 255 2.99 10.89 -14.71
N ALA A 256 2.72 9.59 -14.84
CA ALA A 256 1.35 9.08 -14.73
C ALA A 256 0.70 9.49 -13.40
N ASP A 257 -0.63 9.59 -13.40
CA ASP A 257 -1.39 9.95 -12.21
C ASP A 257 -2.77 9.31 -12.21
N ILE A 258 -3.37 9.16 -11.03
CA ILE A 258 -4.77 8.85 -10.85
C ILE A 258 -5.43 10.13 -10.33
N LYS A 259 -6.34 10.69 -11.12
CA LYS A 259 -7.06 11.92 -10.79
C LYS A 259 -8.42 11.59 -10.20
N PHE A 260 -8.81 12.36 -9.20
CA PHE A 260 -10.11 12.27 -8.54
C PHE A 260 -10.79 13.62 -8.66
N LEU A 261 -11.91 13.68 -9.38
CA LEU A 261 -12.61 14.92 -9.71
C LEU A 261 -14.07 14.84 -9.23
N ILE A 262 -14.62 15.98 -8.84
CA ILE A 262 -16.06 16.18 -8.69
C ILE A 262 -16.42 17.34 -9.61
N GLY A 263 -17.17 17.04 -10.70
CA GLY A 263 -17.23 17.93 -11.83
C GLY A 263 -15.83 18.15 -12.41
N ASP A 264 -15.44 19.41 -12.56
CA ASP A 264 -14.10 19.81 -13.08
C ASP A 264 -13.09 20.12 -11.98
N VAL A 265 -13.45 19.94 -10.69
CA VAL A 265 -12.64 20.33 -9.54
C VAL A 265 -11.99 19.09 -8.91
N ASP A 266 -10.74 19.22 -8.48
CA ASP A 266 -10.04 18.16 -7.73
C ASP A 266 -10.84 17.82 -6.46
N ALA A 267 -11.20 16.56 -6.30
CA ALA A 267 -12.04 16.07 -5.20
C ALA A 267 -11.52 16.44 -3.82
N ARG A 268 -10.20 16.60 -3.65
CA ARG A 268 -9.55 17.04 -2.39
C ARG A 268 -10.02 18.43 -1.92
N GLN A 269 -10.48 19.28 -2.85
CA GLN A 269 -10.92 20.64 -2.52
C GLN A 269 -12.38 20.67 -2.04
N ILE A 270 -13.15 19.63 -2.36
CA ILE A 270 -14.58 19.53 -2.10
C ILE A 270 -14.85 18.59 -0.93
N LEU A 271 -14.18 17.43 -0.89
CA LEU A 271 -14.39 16.40 0.13
C LEU A 271 -13.84 16.84 1.50
N SER A 272 -14.61 16.57 2.54
CA SER A 272 -14.16 16.64 3.93
C SER A 272 -13.03 15.63 4.18
N ARG A 273 -12.27 15.82 5.25
CA ARG A 273 -11.17 14.90 5.63
C ARG A 273 -11.66 13.47 5.87
N GLY A 274 -12.83 13.30 6.48
CA GLY A 274 -13.44 11.98 6.72
C GLY A 274 -13.80 11.28 5.41
N GLU A 275 -14.41 11.99 4.47
CA GLU A 275 -14.77 11.48 3.14
C GLU A 275 -13.53 11.08 2.34
N GLN A 276 -12.47 11.90 2.35
CA GLN A 276 -11.19 11.57 1.69
C GLN A 276 -10.57 10.29 2.25
N LYS A 277 -10.67 10.09 3.57
CA LYS A 277 -10.17 8.89 4.25
C LYS A 277 -10.97 7.65 3.90
N LEU A 278 -12.30 7.74 3.96
CA LEU A 278 -13.18 6.65 3.56
C LEU A 278 -12.91 6.25 2.10
N PHE A 279 -12.82 7.21 1.22
CA PHE A 279 -12.49 6.97 -0.19
C PHE A 279 -11.13 6.27 -0.35
N SER A 280 -10.11 6.71 0.40
CA SER A 280 -8.78 6.09 0.37
C SER A 280 -8.79 4.64 0.85
N ILE A 281 -9.58 4.34 1.87
CA ILE A 281 -9.78 2.97 2.38
C ILE A 281 -10.47 2.12 1.31
N LEU A 282 -11.57 2.61 0.73
CA LEU A 282 -12.31 1.93 -0.34
C LEU A 282 -11.40 1.62 -1.54
N TRP A 283 -10.57 2.57 -1.96
CA TRP A 283 -9.59 2.38 -3.02
C TRP A 283 -8.60 1.25 -2.70
N CYS A 284 -8.03 1.24 -1.51
CA CYS A 284 -7.12 0.17 -1.08
C CYS A 284 -7.83 -1.18 -1.00
N CYS A 285 -9.05 -1.22 -0.49
CA CYS A 285 -9.87 -2.43 -0.43
C CYS A 285 -10.19 -2.95 -1.84
N ALA A 286 -10.53 -2.07 -2.78
CA ALA A 286 -10.79 -2.44 -4.17
C ALA A 286 -9.55 -3.10 -4.82
N GLN A 287 -8.35 -2.55 -4.61
CA GLN A 287 -7.11 -3.18 -5.07
C GLN A 287 -6.88 -4.56 -4.43
N HIS A 288 -7.22 -4.74 -3.14
CA HIS A 288 -7.15 -6.06 -2.49
C HIS A 288 -8.14 -7.05 -3.10
N GLU A 289 -9.34 -6.61 -3.45
CA GLU A 289 -10.32 -7.47 -4.13
C GLU A 289 -9.86 -7.88 -5.53
N VAL A 290 -9.21 -6.99 -6.29
CA VAL A 290 -8.56 -7.35 -7.56
C VAL A 290 -7.51 -8.43 -7.34
N LEU A 291 -6.60 -8.25 -6.36
CA LEU A 291 -5.58 -9.24 -6.01
C LEU A 291 -6.20 -10.59 -5.66
N ARG A 292 -7.28 -10.59 -4.86
CA ARG A 292 -7.96 -11.80 -4.42
C ARG A 292 -8.70 -12.50 -5.55
N LYS A 293 -9.55 -11.76 -6.29
CA LYS A 293 -10.48 -12.35 -7.27
C LYS A 293 -9.80 -12.71 -8.59
N GLN A 294 -8.89 -11.88 -9.08
CA GLN A 294 -8.26 -12.08 -10.39
C GLN A 294 -6.92 -12.80 -10.30
N HIS A 295 -6.19 -12.65 -9.20
CA HIS A 295 -4.85 -13.21 -9.06
C HIS A 295 -4.75 -14.30 -8.00
N ASN A 296 -5.85 -14.60 -7.26
CA ASN A 296 -5.88 -15.56 -6.15
C ASN A 296 -4.82 -15.25 -5.05
N ILE A 297 -4.65 -13.95 -4.76
CA ILE A 297 -3.67 -13.45 -3.80
C ILE A 297 -4.43 -12.82 -2.62
N ASN A 298 -4.38 -13.48 -1.45
CA ASN A 298 -4.93 -12.94 -0.22
C ASN A 298 -3.87 -12.07 0.47
N ALA A 299 -4.04 -10.74 0.42
CA ALA A 299 -3.19 -9.80 1.12
C ALA A 299 -3.77 -9.46 2.50
N THR A 300 -2.92 -9.27 3.51
CA THR A 300 -3.35 -8.82 4.83
C THR A 300 -3.56 -7.31 4.82
N LEU A 301 -4.72 -6.83 5.29
CA LEU A 301 -5.02 -5.42 5.45
C LEU A 301 -4.69 -4.99 6.89
N ILE A 302 -3.84 -3.98 7.02
CA ILE A 302 -3.40 -3.42 8.30
C ILE A 302 -3.89 -1.97 8.36
N ILE A 303 -4.66 -1.60 9.39
CA ILE A 303 -5.25 -0.25 9.51
C ILE A 303 -4.93 0.32 10.89
N ASP A 304 -4.12 1.36 10.93
CA ASP A 304 -3.69 1.99 12.18
C ASP A 304 -4.60 3.17 12.55
N ASP A 305 -5.07 3.15 13.82
CA ASP A 305 -5.82 4.23 14.50
C ASP A 305 -7.01 4.80 13.70
N ILE A 306 -7.85 3.91 13.16
CA ILE A 306 -8.92 4.28 12.23
C ILE A 306 -9.96 5.22 12.87
N LYS A 307 -10.32 5.03 14.14
CA LYS A 307 -11.41 5.77 14.78
C LYS A 307 -11.07 7.23 15.07
N SER A 308 -9.79 7.55 15.32
CA SER A 308 -9.36 8.95 15.50
C SER A 308 -9.46 9.76 14.21
N GLU A 309 -9.61 9.07 13.09
CA GLU A 309 -9.55 9.62 11.76
C GLU A 309 -10.93 9.73 11.07
N LEU A 310 -11.95 8.98 11.57
CA LEU A 310 -13.29 8.96 11.02
C LEU A 310 -14.32 9.43 12.07
N ASP A 311 -15.34 10.19 11.61
CA ASP A 311 -16.53 10.43 12.43
C ASP A 311 -17.35 9.15 12.63
N THR A 312 -18.36 9.21 13.51
CA THR A 312 -19.14 8.03 13.89
C THR A 312 -19.86 7.38 12.69
N ASN A 313 -20.44 8.18 11.81
CA ASN A 313 -21.18 7.66 10.65
C ASN A 313 -20.24 6.99 9.65
N THR A 314 -19.15 7.65 9.33
CA THR A 314 -18.11 7.12 8.42
C THR A 314 -17.44 5.87 9.01
N PHE A 315 -17.32 5.81 10.34
CA PHE A 315 -16.78 4.62 11.00
C PHE A 315 -17.76 3.43 10.94
N ASP A 316 -19.07 3.65 11.10
CA ASP A 316 -20.08 2.58 10.93
C ASP A 316 -20.05 2.03 9.49
N ILE A 317 -19.92 2.89 8.48
CA ILE A 317 -19.72 2.46 7.07
C ILE A 317 -18.43 1.64 6.91
N PHE A 318 -17.35 2.05 7.55
CA PHE A 318 -16.12 1.26 7.55
C PHE A 318 -16.34 -0.14 8.14
N LEU A 319 -17.10 -0.29 9.21
CA LEU A 319 -17.45 -1.60 9.77
C LEU A 319 -18.28 -2.45 8.80
N GLU A 320 -19.24 -1.85 8.09
CA GLU A 320 -19.99 -2.54 7.03
C GLU A 320 -19.06 -3.02 5.91
N LEU A 321 -18.12 -2.17 5.48
CA LEU A 321 -17.12 -2.53 4.48
C LEU A 321 -16.28 -3.75 4.92
N LEU A 322 -15.86 -3.81 6.18
CA LEU A 322 -15.10 -4.94 6.71
C LEU A 322 -15.85 -6.27 6.54
N ASN A 323 -17.19 -6.28 6.64
CA ASN A 323 -18.02 -7.47 6.44
C ASN A 323 -18.00 -8.01 5.00
N THR A 324 -17.66 -7.18 4.03
CA THR A 324 -17.60 -7.58 2.60
C THR A 324 -16.26 -8.18 2.21
N LEU A 325 -15.23 -7.99 3.02
CA LEU A 325 -13.88 -8.41 2.74
C LEU A 325 -13.59 -9.80 3.33
N ASN A 326 -12.98 -10.67 2.55
CA ASN A 326 -12.59 -12.03 2.95
C ASN A 326 -11.08 -12.15 3.24
N ASN A 327 -10.42 -11.03 3.52
CA ASN A 327 -9.00 -11.00 3.82
C ASN A 327 -8.77 -10.97 5.33
N GLN A 328 -7.58 -11.36 5.78
CA GLN A 328 -7.20 -11.06 7.16
C GLN A 328 -7.08 -9.55 7.34
N ILE A 329 -7.80 -9.02 8.32
CA ILE A 329 -7.82 -7.60 8.65
C ILE A 329 -7.30 -7.41 10.05
N ILE A 330 -6.37 -6.47 10.20
CA ILE A 330 -5.74 -6.13 11.47
C ILE A 330 -5.86 -4.63 11.64
N PHE A 331 -6.61 -4.19 12.66
CA PHE A 331 -6.79 -2.76 12.87
C PHE A 331 -6.68 -2.34 14.32
N SER A 332 -6.44 -1.07 14.55
CA SER A 332 -6.29 -0.50 15.90
C SER A 332 -7.21 0.67 16.17
N CYS A 333 -7.65 0.79 17.44
CA CYS A 333 -8.39 1.94 17.97
C CYS A 333 -7.98 2.27 19.40
N ILE A 334 -8.43 3.42 19.90
CA ILE A 334 -8.16 3.84 21.30
C ILE A 334 -9.02 3.06 22.29
N ASP A 335 -10.30 2.84 21.96
CA ASP A 335 -11.29 2.18 22.81
C ASP A 335 -11.97 0.99 22.10
N ASP A 336 -12.75 0.21 22.84
CA ASP A 336 -13.43 -0.99 22.33
C ASP A 336 -14.97 -0.89 22.36
N HIS A 337 -15.54 0.31 22.51
CA HIS A 337 -17.00 0.49 22.66
C HIS A 337 -17.84 -0.09 21.52
N PHE A 338 -17.25 -0.26 20.34
CA PHE A 338 -17.92 -0.85 19.17
C PHE A 338 -17.61 -2.34 18.96
N SER A 339 -16.79 -2.96 19.82
CA SER A 339 -16.37 -4.35 19.64
C SER A 339 -17.54 -5.34 19.59
N SER A 340 -18.62 -5.09 20.36
CA SER A 340 -19.83 -5.90 20.34
C SER A 340 -20.54 -5.91 18.98
N LYS A 341 -20.51 -4.79 18.25
CA LYS A 341 -21.05 -4.73 16.88
C LYS A 341 -20.25 -5.64 15.94
N ILE A 342 -18.92 -5.68 16.10
CA ILE A 342 -18.04 -6.51 15.28
C ILE A 342 -18.18 -7.98 15.67
N GLU A 343 -18.15 -8.32 16.97
CA GLU A 343 -18.29 -9.68 17.48
C GLU A 343 -19.56 -10.39 17.00
N SER A 344 -20.68 -9.66 16.92
CA SER A 344 -21.95 -10.18 16.42
C SER A 344 -21.98 -10.41 14.91
N SER A 345 -21.11 -9.71 14.15
CA SER A 345 -21.12 -9.70 12.69
C SER A 345 -20.09 -10.63 12.07
N PHE A 346 -19.03 -11.02 12.79
CA PHE A 346 -17.91 -11.78 12.26
C PHE A 346 -17.71 -13.12 12.99
N ARG A 347 -17.57 -14.21 12.21
CA ARG A 347 -17.33 -15.55 12.76
C ARG A 347 -15.91 -15.73 13.32
N GLU A 348 -14.93 -15.02 12.75
CA GLU A 348 -13.51 -15.15 13.08
C GLU A 348 -12.95 -13.79 13.53
N PHE A 349 -13.23 -13.44 14.79
CA PHE A 349 -12.84 -12.20 15.43
C PHE A 349 -11.98 -12.45 16.66
N LYS A 350 -10.87 -11.72 16.80
CA LYS A 350 -10.08 -11.67 18.03
C LYS A 350 -9.84 -10.22 18.46
N LYS A 351 -9.97 -10.00 19.76
CA LYS A 351 -9.77 -8.70 20.39
C LYS A 351 -8.59 -8.75 21.35
N PHE A 352 -7.74 -7.71 21.33
CA PHE A 352 -6.52 -7.64 22.12
C PHE A 352 -6.42 -6.30 22.85
N HIS A 353 -6.33 -6.36 24.19
CA HIS A 353 -6.00 -5.19 25.00
C HIS A 353 -4.49 -5.04 25.07
N VAL A 354 -3.96 -4.00 24.41
CA VAL A 354 -2.50 -3.91 24.15
C VAL A 354 -1.66 -3.73 25.40
N GLU A 355 -2.19 -3.03 26.43
CA GLU A 355 -1.49 -2.88 27.71
C GLU A 355 -1.25 -4.22 28.43
N GLN A 356 -2.08 -5.24 28.18
CA GLN A 356 -1.92 -6.58 28.76
C GLN A 356 -0.89 -7.45 28.01
N LEU A 357 -0.42 -6.99 26.86
CA LEU A 357 0.56 -7.69 26.02
C LEU A 357 2.00 -7.24 26.24
N ARG A 358 2.22 -6.26 27.10
CA ARG A 358 3.55 -5.72 27.39
C ARG A 358 4.34 -6.54 28.38
#